data_fb97ffa3621656c45d049d4d4a1a3d36
#
_entry.id   fb97ffa3621656c45d049d4d4a1a3d36
#
_cell.length_a   1.000
_cell.length_b   1.000
_cell.length_c   1.000
_cell.angle_alpha   90.00
_cell.angle_beta   90.00
_cell.angle_gamma   90.00
#
_symmetry.space_group_name_H-M   'P 1'
#
loop_
_entity.id
_entity.type
_entity.pdbx_description
1 polymer ?
#
loop_
_entity_poly.entity_id
_entity_poly.type
_entity_poly.pdbx_seq_one_letter_code
_entity_poly.pdbx_strand_id
1 'polypeptide(L)'
;MNAAESVARVRILAVDDERTNLAILTRILEQEGYEVIVADCGEAARREIEQALPQLVLLDVKMPGEDGFDVLRSFQALPGMRQIPVIFLSGVEEVSAKLHGFSLGAVDYIVKPFHPGEIKARVRLHLKLSLATNALVAEQARKLQTLQEAQSRLLIHPESMPAAKFQIFWQPAQEAGGDFYDVVESAQGIHAYFIADVSGHDVGTSLVASAAQALLRQNLSPFYSPSETMQLINGALVQWLPTGRFLSSTLVVVNRKTGKTTIVNAGHLPCLYLPHDQPSRAVEIKGDLMGIFGEATFGGTEIDTMPGDRFILFTDGLLELPDNSGWEQGYENLRQCVDSLRAEPLDSFVARVHERMDNGFRADDTLILAFDI
;
A
#
# COMPACT_ATOMS: atom_id res chain seq x y z
N MET A 1 18.30 -30.98 -28.35
CA MET A 1 18.43 -29.65 -28.98
C MET A 1 18.26 -28.66 -27.85
N ASN A 2 19.40 -28.11 -27.37
CA ASN A 2 19.45 -27.15 -26.27
C ASN A 2 18.90 -25.81 -26.77
N ALA A 3 17.78 -25.34 -26.22
CA ALA A 3 17.41 -23.96 -26.25
C ALA A 3 18.36 -23.23 -25.29
N ALA A 4 19.41 -22.61 -25.83
CA ALA A 4 20.23 -21.67 -25.10
C ALA A 4 19.31 -20.49 -24.72
N GLU A 5 19.01 -20.35 -23.42
CA GLU A 5 18.46 -19.12 -22.87
C GLU A 5 19.38 -17.97 -23.32
N SER A 6 18.88 -17.12 -24.20
CA SER A 6 19.54 -15.88 -24.59
C SER A 6 19.60 -15.00 -23.33
N VAL A 7 20.69 -15.05 -22.61
CA VAL A 7 20.97 -14.07 -21.54
C VAL A 7 20.94 -12.69 -22.21
N ALA A 8 19.91 -11.91 -21.91
CA ALA A 8 19.76 -10.56 -22.42
C ALA A 8 21.03 -9.76 -22.09
N ARG A 9 21.73 -9.25 -23.12
CA ARG A 9 22.93 -8.46 -22.91
C ARG A 9 22.58 -7.16 -22.20
N VAL A 10 23.46 -6.75 -21.30
CA VAL A 10 23.32 -5.44 -20.63
C VAL A 10 23.46 -4.33 -21.68
N ARG A 11 22.47 -3.44 -21.73
CA ARG A 11 22.38 -2.34 -22.69
C ARG A 11 22.90 -1.05 -22.07
N ILE A 12 23.81 -0.38 -22.75
CA ILE A 12 24.39 0.88 -22.33
C ILE A 12 24.11 1.92 -23.43
N LEU A 13 23.52 3.05 -23.03
CA LEU A 13 23.33 4.19 -23.92
C LEU A 13 24.53 5.13 -23.80
N ALA A 14 25.19 5.41 -24.90
CA ALA A 14 26.28 6.38 -25.03
C ALA A 14 25.78 7.60 -25.81
N VAL A 15 25.85 8.77 -25.21
CA VAL A 15 25.39 10.05 -25.78
C VAL A 15 26.56 11.02 -25.87
N ASP A 16 26.95 11.42 -27.08
CA ASP A 16 28.07 12.32 -27.36
C ASP A 16 27.91 12.87 -28.77
N ASP A 17 28.08 14.17 -29.00
CA ASP A 17 27.96 14.78 -30.32
C ASP A 17 29.14 14.43 -31.25
N GLU A 18 30.26 13.98 -30.69
CA GLU A 18 31.43 13.57 -31.43
C GLU A 18 31.37 12.08 -31.80
N ARG A 19 31.21 11.77 -33.07
CA ARG A 19 31.20 10.39 -33.59
C ARG A 19 32.43 9.58 -33.19
N THR A 20 33.60 10.24 -33.07
CA THR A 20 34.84 9.58 -32.64
C THR A 20 34.74 9.07 -31.21
N ASN A 21 34.16 9.85 -30.32
CA ASN A 21 33.91 9.44 -28.91
C ASN A 21 32.98 8.25 -28.87
N LEU A 22 31.85 8.31 -29.57
CA LEU A 22 30.89 7.20 -29.67
C LEU A 22 31.55 5.92 -30.19
N ALA A 23 32.38 6.00 -31.22
CA ALA A 23 33.10 4.84 -31.77
C ALA A 23 34.09 4.23 -30.76
N ILE A 24 34.81 5.07 -29.99
CA ILE A 24 35.72 4.63 -28.94
C ILE A 24 34.95 3.92 -27.82
N LEU A 25 33.87 4.55 -27.33
CA LEU A 25 33.02 3.99 -26.25
C LEU A 25 32.41 2.66 -26.69
N THR A 26 31.82 2.60 -27.87
CA THR A 26 31.24 1.38 -28.43
C THR A 26 32.28 0.25 -28.46
N ARG A 27 33.45 0.50 -29.02
CA ARG A 27 34.51 -0.51 -29.10
C ARG A 27 34.97 -1.03 -27.74
N ILE A 28 35.11 -0.12 -26.75
CA ILE A 28 35.55 -0.48 -25.37
C ILE A 28 34.49 -1.35 -24.68
N LEU A 29 33.22 -0.96 -24.80
CA LEU A 29 32.12 -1.61 -24.08
C LEU A 29 31.67 -2.91 -24.74
N GLU A 30 31.65 -2.99 -26.06
CA GLU A 30 31.35 -4.24 -26.76
C GLU A 30 32.40 -5.33 -26.49
N GLN A 31 33.68 -4.95 -26.29
CA GLN A 31 34.73 -5.90 -25.86
C GLN A 31 34.44 -6.51 -24.45
N GLU A 32 33.66 -5.83 -23.62
CA GLU A 32 33.20 -6.33 -22.33
C GLU A 32 31.88 -7.12 -22.43
N GLY A 33 31.32 -7.26 -23.64
CA GLY A 33 30.10 -8.01 -23.90
C GLY A 33 28.80 -7.22 -23.75
N TYR A 34 28.86 -5.89 -23.59
CA TYR A 34 27.70 -5.03 -23.50
C TYR A 34 27.10 -4.77 -24.90
N GLU A 35 25.79 -4.53 -24.95
CA GLU A 35 25.11 -3.96 -26.10
C GLU A 35 25.14 -2.43 -25.98
N VAL A 36 25.71 -1.75 -26.98
CA VAL A 36 25.87 -0.30 -26.93
C VAL A 36 24.93 0.37 -27.93
N ILE A 37 24.06 1.24 -27.39
CA ILE A 37 23.21 2.12 -28.19
C ILE A 37 23.87 3.48 -28.21
N VAL A 38 23.89 4.12 -29.35
CA VAL A 38 24.54 5.43 -29.51
C VAL A 38 23.51 6.50 -29.89
N ALA A 39 23.66 7.68 -29.32
CA ALA A 39 22.91 8.87 -29.68
C ALA A 39 23.86 10.07 -29.82
N ASP A 40 23.66 10.90 -30.84
CA ASP A 40 24.48 12.07 -31.11
C ASP A 40 23.89 13.37 -30.52
N CYS A 41 22.74 13.30 -29.87
CA CYS A 41 22.08 14.42 -29.19
C CYS A 41 21.04 13.95 -28.19
N GLY A 42 20.56 14.86 -27.33
CA GLY A 42 19.56 14.55 -26.30
C GLY A 42 18.23 14.05 -26.88
N GLU A 43 17.78 14.57 -28.02
CA GLU A 43 16.54 14.12 -28.67
C GLU A 43 16.65 12.66 -29.14
N ALA A 44 17.77 12.30 -29.77
CA ALA A 44 18.05 10.92 -30.18
C ALA A 44 18.10 10.00 -28.96
N ALA A 45 18.76 10.43 -27.88
CA ALA A 45 18.85 9.66 -26.65
C ALA A 45 17.47 9.39 -26.03
N ARG A 46 16.57 10.37 -25.99
CA ARG A 46 15.19 10.19 -25.48
C ARG A 46 14.41 9.17 -26.31
N ARG A 47 14.52 9.22 -27.64
CA ARG A 47 13.88 8.25 -28.55
C ARG A 47 14.38 6.81 -28.32
N GLU A 48 15.66 6.62 -28.07
CA GLU A 48 16.21 5.30 -27.77
C GLU A 48 15.71 4.77 -26.42
N ILE A 49 15.60 5.64 -25.39
CA ILE A 49 15.06 5.29 -24.06
C ILE A 49 13.58 4.89 -24.15
N GLU A 50 12.77 5.58 -24.96
CA GLU A 50 11.36 5.25 -25.15
C GLU A 50 11.16 3.88 -25.81
N GLN A 51 12.08 3.44 -26.68
CA GLN A 51 12.02 2.13 -27.29
C GLN A 51 12.41 1.02 -26.33
N ALA A 52 13.48 1.22 -25.56
CA ALA A 52 13.90 0.28 -24.54
C ALA A 52 14.87 0.94 -23.54
N LEU A 53 14.57 0.81 -22.26
CA LEU A 53 15.39 1.35 -21.17
C LEU A 53 16.79 0.72 -21.15
N PRO A 54 17.88 1.53 -21.12
CA PRO A 54 19.23 1.04 -20.89
C PRO A 54 19.44 0.69 -19.42
N GLN A 55 20.47 -0.05 -19.07
CA GLN A 55 20.88 -0.31 -17.69
C GLN A 55 21.93 0.69 -17.17
N LEU A 56 22.52 1.50 -18.06
CA LEU A 56 23.43 2.58 -17.71
C LEU A 56 23.50 3.59 -18.88
N VAL A 57 23.67 4.87 -18.55
CA VAL A 57 23.88 5.92 -19.55
C VAL A 57 25.25 6.56 -19.36
N LEU A 58 26.01 6.70 -20.44
CA LEU A 58 27.18 7.57 -20.56
C LEU A 58 26.73 8.83 -21.30
N LEU A 59 26.87 10.01 -20.71
CA LEU A 59 26.28 11.24 -21.24
C LEU A 59 27.34 12.36 -21.27
N ASP A 60 27.60 12.88 -22.45
CA ASP A 60 28.48 14.05 -22.58
C ASP A 60 27.83 15.28 -21.93
N VAL A 61 28.65 16.05 -21.23
CA VAL A 61 28.22 17.32 -20.62
C VAL A 61 28.04 18.41 -21.67
N LYS A 62 28.92 18.49 -22.66
CA LYS A 62 28.96 19.59 -23.63
C LYS A 62 28.48 19.10 -25.01
N MET A 63 27.22 19.37 -25.34
CA MET A 63 26.66 19.08 -26.64
C MET A 63 26.02 20.35 -27.24
N PRO A 64 26.03 20.52 -28.57
CA PRO A 64 25.37 21.64 -29.26
C PRO A 64 23.84 21.63 -29.01
N GLY A 65 23.30 22.80 -28.69
CA GLY A 65 21.85 23.01 -28.57
C GLY A 65 21.28 22.70 -27.20
N GLU A 66 21.58 21.54 -26.60
CA GLU A 66 21.12 21.11 -25.28
C GLU A 66 22.30 20.47 -24.54
N ASP A 67 22.64 20.93 -23.36
CA ASP A 67 23.73 20.36 -22.59
C ASP A 67 23.33 19.06 -21.86
N GLY A 68 24.33 18.28 -21.43
CA GLY A 68 24.07 17.00 -20.74
C GLY A 68 23.30 17.14 -19.45
N PHE A 69 23.34 18.30 -18.78
CA PHE A 69 22.57 18.53 -17.57
C PHE A 69 21.07 18.69 -17.88
N ASP A 70 20.74 19.37 -18.97
CA ASP A 70 19.37 19.50 -19.47
C ASP A 70 18.81 18.14 -19.89
N VAL A 71 19.62 17.35 -20.60
CA VAL A 71 19.26 15.99 -21.01
C VAL A 71 18.99 15.12 -19.77
N LEU A 72 19.85 15.16 -18.75
CA LEU A 72 19.64 14.39 -17.50
C LEU A 72 18.34 14.79 -16.81
N ARG A 73 18.04 16.11 -16.72
CA ARG A 73 16.76 16.58 -16.15
C ARG A 73 15.55 16.02 -16.92
N SER A 74 15.63 15.99 -18.24
CA SER A 74 14.58 15.41 -19.08
C SER A 74 14.40 13.89 -18.85
N PHE A 75 15.49 13.16 -18.66
CA PHE A 75 15.47 11.73 -18.37
C PHE A 75 14.76 11.41 -17.06
N GLN A 76 14.94 12.23 -16.01
CA GLN A 76 14.30 12.02 -14.72
C GLN A 76 12.76 12.12 -14.76
N ALA A 77 12.20 12.76 -15.79
CA ALA A 77 10.76 12.81 -16.03
C ALA A 77 10.22 11.54 -16.73
N LEU A 78 11.09 10.72 -17.29
CA LEU A 78 10.69 9.49 -17.99
C LEU A 78 10.48 8.33 -17.00
N PRO A 79 9.43 7.53 -17.17
CA PRO A 79 9.19 6.36 -16.33
C PRO A 79 10.38 5.39 -16.33
N GLY A 80 10.78 4.93 -15.14
CA GLY A 80 11.87 3.95 -14.97
C GLY A 80 13.29 4.53 -15.03
N MET A 81 13.51 5.75 -15.54
CA MET A 81 14.84 6.34 -15.69
C MET A 81 15.49 6.75 -14.36
N ARG A 82 14.73 7.05 -13.31
CA ARG A 82 15.27 7.47 -12.01
C ARG A 82 16.20 6.44 -11.34
N GLN A 83 16.07 5.17 -11.70
CA GLN A 83 16.87 4.08 -11.15
C GLN A 83 18.08 3.71 -12.01
N ILE A 84 18.21 4.33 -13.17
CA ILE A 84 19.29 4.05 -14.14
C ILE A 84 20.47 4.97 -13.86
N PRO A 85 21.67 4.42 -13.60
CA PRO A 85 22.84 5.22 -13.36
C PRO A 85 23.28 6.00 -14.60
N VAL A 86 23.50 7.30 -14.42
CA VAL A 86 24.04 8.19 -15.45
C VAL A 86 25.46 8.61 -15.05
N ILE A 87 26.44 8.34 -15.92
CA ILE A 87 27.83 8.75 -15.76
C ILE A 87 28.10 9.85 -16.78
N PHE A 88 28.54 11.00 -16.32
CA PHE A 88 28.89 12.09 -17.24
C PHE A 88 30.27 11.87 -17.88
N LEU A 89 30.38 12.29 -19.14
CA LEU A 89 31.64 12.41 -19.86
C LEU A 89 32.02 13.89 -19.89
N SER A 90 33.16 14.30 -19.34
CA SER A 90 33.51 15.73 -19.21
C SER A 90 34.97 16.04 -19.54
N GLY A 91 35.28 17.26 -19.98
CA GLY A 91 36.66 17.77 -20.04
C GLY A 91 37.24 18.09 -18.66
N VAL A 92 38.57 18.32 -18.60
CA VAL A 92 39.37 18.35 -17.37
C VAL A 92 39.05 19.49 -16.37
N GLU A 93 38.33 20.56 -16.73
CA GLU A 93 38.47 21.84 -16.03
C GLU A 93 37.33 22.33 -15.10
N GLU A 94 36.26 21.54 -14.87
CA GLU A 94 35.11 22.10 -14.13
C GLU A 94 34.72 21.32 -12.86
N VAL A 95 35.37 21.60 -11.73
CA VAL A 95 34.93 21.09 -10.43
C VAL A 95 33.52 21.55 -10.08
N SER A 96 33.13 22.78 -10.45
CA SER A 96 31.77 23.31 -10.26
C SER A 96 30.72 22.52 -11.06
N ALA A 97 31.02 22.12 -12.29
CA ALA A 97 30.15 21.30 -13.14
C ALA A 97 29.95 19.91 -12.54
N LYS A 98 30.99 19.31 -11.92
CA LYS A 98 30.87 18.00 -11.25
C LYS A 98 29.91 18.05 -10.07
N LEU A 99 30.01 19.07 -9.20
CA LEU A 99 29.09 19.25 -8.06
C LEU A 99 27.65 19.45 -8.54
N HIS A 100 27.46 20.22 -9.60
CA HIS A 100 26.14 20.44 -10.19
C HIS A 100 25.51 19.14 -10.72
N GLY A 101 26.27 18.31 -11.43
CA GLY A 101 25.76 17.06 -11.96
C GLY A 101 25.41 16.03 -10.87
N PHE A 102 26.20 15.96 -9.79
CA PHE A 102 25.83 15.13 -8.62
C PHE A 102 24.52 15.60 -7.98
N SER A 103 24.30 16.92 -7.87
CA SER A 103 23.02 17.45 -7.35
C SER A 103 21.83 17.14 -8.24
N LEU A 104 22.07 16.87 -9.54
CA LEU A 104 21.08 16.43 -10.52
C LEU A 104 20.92 14.90 -10.56
N GLY A 105 21.65 14.14 -9.73
CA GLY A 105 21.49 12.69 -9.62
C GLY A 105 22.41 11.87 -10.53
N ALA A 106 23.43 12.46 -11.16
CA ALA A 106 24.48 11.67 -11.77
C ALA A 106 25.26 10.88 -10.74
N VAL A 107 25.67 9.65 -11.08
CA VAL A 107 26.35 8.76 -10.13
C VAL A 107 27.87 8.87 -10.21
N ASP A 108 28.45 9.35 -11.35
CA ASP A 108 29.88 9.46 -11.54
C ASP A 108 30.25 10.34 -12.75
N TYR A 109 31.57 10.55 -12.95
CA TYR A 109 32.17 11.27 -14.07
C TYR A 109 33.35 10.51 -14.68
N ILE A 110 33.50 10.57 -15.99
CA ILE A 110 34.68 10.09 -16.72
C ILE A 110 35.28 11.28 -17.46
N VAL A 111 36.58 11.47 -17.30
CA VAL A 111 37.28 12.60 -17.90
C VAL A 111 37.76 12.25 -19.31
N LYS A 112 37.54 13.17 -20.27
CA LYS A 112 38.10 13.10 -21.63
C LYS A 112 39.55 13.66 -21.60
N PRO A 113 40.53 13.05 -22.30
CA PRO A 113 40.41 11.89 -23.19
C PRO A 113 40.25 10.58 -22.43
N PHE A 114 39.47 9.67 -22.99
CA PHE A 114 39.08 8.42 -22.32
C PHE A 114 40.24 7.45 -22.12
N HIS A 115 40.37 6.95 -20.90
CA HIS A 115 41.22 5.82 -20.60
C HIS A 115 40.38 4.53 -20.56
N PRO A 116 40.64 3.52 -21.44
CA PRO A 116 39.80 2.31 -21.53
C PRO A 116 39.60 1.59 -20.20
N GLY A 117 40.65 1.52 -19.38
CA GLY A 117 40.59 0.88 -18.04
C GLY A 117 39.66 1.62 -17.08
N GLU A 118 39.60 2.96 -17.14
CA GLU A 118 38.70 3.76 -16.30
C GLU A 118 37.23 3.55 -16.70
N ILE A 119 36.92 3.62 -18.02
CA ILE A 119 35.56 3.37 -18.50
C ILE A 119 35.09 2.00 -18.04
N LYS A 120 35.86 0.94 -18.29
CA LYS A 120 35.52 -0.44 -17.91
C LYS A 120 35.27 -0.57 -16.41
N ALA A 121 36.13 0.03 -15.58
CA ALA A 121 36.02 -0.06 -14.12
C ALA A 121 34.78 0.65 -13.59
N ARG A 122 34.51 1.90 -14.04
CA ARG A 122 33.36 2.70 -13.58
C ARG A 122 32.04 2.11 -14.06
N VAL A 123 31.93 1.76 -15.32
CA VAL A 123 30.73 1.13 -15.88
C VAL A 123 30.42 -0.17 -15.14
N ARG A 124 31.42 -1.05 -14.95
CA ARG A 124 31.23 -2.31 -14.22
C ARG A 124 30.80 -2.08 -12.78
N LEU A 125 31.37 -1.06 -12.09
CA LEU A 125 31.02 -0.72 -10.71
C LEU A 125 29.56 -0.28 -10.61
N HIS A 126 29.15 0.71 -11.44
CA HIS A 126 27.81 1.28 -11.34
C HIS A 126 26.72 0.32 -11.85
N LEU A 127 27.00 -0.52 -12.85
CA LEU A 127 26.12 -1.61 -13.23
C LEU A 127 25.93 -2.62 -12.11
N LYS A 128 27.01 -3.04 -11.45
CA LYS A 128 26.93 -3.98 -10.32
C LYS A 128 26.13 -3.40 -9.15
N LEU A 129 26.33 -2.14 -8.81
CA LEU A 129 25.60 -1.45 -7.75
C LEU A 129 24.09 -1.32 -8.12
N SER A 130 23.78 -0.87 -9.33
CA SER A 130 22.39 -0.74 -9.79
C SER A 130 21.67 -2.09 -9.79
N LEU A 131 22.29 -3.14 -10.36
CA LEU A 131 21.69 -4.47 -10.38
C LEU A 131 21.49 -5.05 -8.97
N ALA A 132 22.44 -4.84 -8.06
CA ALA A 132 22.31 -5.30 -6.68
C ALA A 132 21.19 -4.57 -5.93
N THR A 133 21.09 -3.24 -6.11
CA THR A 133 20.03 -2.42 -5.51
C THR A 133 18.66 -2.83 -6.04
N ASN A 134 18.51 -2.98 -7.35
CA ASN A 134 17.25 -3.36 -7.99
C ASN A 134 16.83 -4.79 -7.57
N ALA A 135 17.78 -5.72 -7.46
CA ALA A 135 17.48 -7.07 -6.96
C ALA A 135 17.02 -7.06 -5.50
N LEU A 136 17.62 -6.22 -4.64
CA LEU A 136 17.22 -6.08 -3.24
C LEU A 136 15.81 -5.48 -3.12
N VAL A 137 15.52 -4.42 -3.87
CA VAL A 137 14.19 -3.78 -3.91
C VAL A 137 13.13 -4.78 -4.39
N ALA A 138 13.41 -5.53 -5.46
CA ALA A 138 12.49 -6.54 -5.98
C ALA A 138 12.26 -7.70 -4.98
N GLU A 139 13.29 -8.11 -4.24
CA GLU A 139 13.16 -9.12 -3.20
C GLU A 139 12.31 -8.62 -2.03
N GLN A 140 12.51 -7.39 -1.59
CA GLN A 140 11.68 -6.78 -0.54
C GLN A 140 10.21 -6.67 -0.97
N ALA A 141 9.94 -6.16 -2.18
CA ALA A 141 8.58 -6.07 -2.73
C ALA A 141 7.90 -7.45 -2.78
N ARG A 142 8.63 -8.50 -3.21
CA ARG A 142 8.09 -9.88 -3.22
C ARG A 142 7.78 -10.42 -1.82
N LYS A 143 8.62 -10.11 -0.81
CA LYS A 143 8.35 -10.51 0.58
C LYS A 143 7.09 -9.84 1.11
N LEU A 144 6.92 -8.54 0.85
CA LEU A 144 5.72 -7.78 1.24
C LEU A 144 4.47 -8.34 0.55
N GLN A 145 4.53 -8.60 -0.75
CA GLN A 145 3.42 -9.23 -1.48
C GLN A 145 3.04 -10.61 -0.89
N THR A 146 4.02 -11.43 -0.51
CA THR A 146 3.77 -12.73 0.13
C THR A 146 3.04 -12.58 1.47
N LEU A 147 3.38 -11.55 2.26
CA LEU A 147 2.70 -11.24 3.51
C LEU A 147 1.26 -10.78 3.26
N GLN A 148 1.03 -9.91 2.28
CA GLN A 148 -0.30 -9.46 1.88
C GLN A 148 -1.18 -10.64 1.42
N GLU A 149 -0.64 -11.54 0.59
CA GLU A 149 -1.35 -12.75 0.18
C GLU A 149 -1.66 -13.68 1.35
N ALA A 150 -0.77 -13.79 2.34
CA ALA A 150 -1.01 -14.57 3.53
C ALA A 150 -2.10 -13.94 4.41
N GLN A 151 -2.09 -12.63 4.60
CA GLN A 151 -3.11 -11.90 5.35
C GLN A 151 -4.48 -12.01 4.67
N SER A 152 -4.56 -11.81 3.35
CA SER A 152 -5.83 -11.92 2.61
C SER A 152 -6.46 -13.32 2.71
N ARG A 153 -5.66 -14.38 2.84
CA ARG A 153 -6.17 -15.76 3.04
C ARG A 153 -6.79 -16.00 4.43
N LEU A 154 -6.50 -15.15 5.40
CA LEU A 154 -7.11 -15.22 6.73
C LEU A 154 -8.50 -14.57 6.76
N LEU A 155 -8.79 -13.70 5.80
CA LEU A 155 -10.08 -13.00 5.72
C LEU A 155 -11.19 -13.98 5.32
N ILE A 156 -12.35 -13.81 5.95
CA ILE A 156 -13.54 -14.58 5.63
C ILE A 156 -14.28 -13.93 4.45
N HIS A 157 -14.63 -14.69 3.45
CA HIS A 157 -15.36 -14.18 2.29
C HIS A 157 -16.87 -14.41 2.42
N PRO A 158 -17.73 -13.51 1.90
CA PRO A 158 -19.18 -13.62 1.97
C PRO A 158 -19.70 -14.98 1.49
N GLU A 159 -19.11 -15.52 0.41
CA GLU A 159 -19.50 -16.80 -0.17
C GLU A 159 -19.28 -18.00 0.75
N SER A 160 -18.33 -17.88 1.69
CA SER A 160 -18.02 -18.94 2.65
C SER A 160 -19.01 -19.00 3.82
N MET A 161 -19.77 -17.92 4.06
CA MET A 161 -20.75 -17.83 5.16
C MET A 161 -22.04 -17.09 4.71
N PRO A 162 -22.83 -17.65 3.77
CA PRO A 162 -24.01 -16.96 3.23
C PRO A 162 -25.07 -16.61 4.27
N ALA A 163 -25.16 -17.39 5.38
CA ALA A 163 -26.11 -17.15 6.47
C ALA A 163 -25.82 -15.86 7.25
N ALA A 164 -24.59 -15.38 7.22
CA ALA A 164 -24.20 -14.13 7.88
C ALA A 164 -24.68 -12.89 7.10
N LYS A 165 -24.99 -13.00 5.79
CA LYS A 165 -25.48 -11.92 4.94
C LYS A 165 -24.63 -10.66 5.03
N PHE A 166 -23.35 -10.73 4.72
CA PHE A 166 -22.45 -9.60 4.77
C PHE A 166 -21.75 -9.35 3.43
N GLN A 167 -21.26 -8.12 3.26
CA GLN A 167 -20.37 -7.71 2.16
C GLN A 167 -19.26 -6.85 2.71
N ILE A 168 -18.13 -6.87 2.01
CA ILE A 168 -16.93 -6.13 2.39
C ILE A 168 -16.35 -5.35 1.24
N PHE A 169 -15.71 -4.26 1.57
CA PHE A 169 -14.67 -3.64 0.78
C PHE A 169 -13.45 -3.48 1.67
N TRP A 170 -12.29 -3.95 1.21
CA TRP A 170 -11.03 -3.83 1.93
C TRP A 170 -9.93 -3.44 0.96
N GLN A 171 -9.27 -2.34 1.25
CA GLN A 171 -8.16 -1.82 0.47
C GLN A 171 -7.10 -1.27 1.41
N PRO A 172 -5.95 -1.95 1.57
CA PRO A 172 -4.85 -1.43 2.35
C PRO A 172 -4.18 -0.26 1.63
N ALA A 173 -3.71 0.73 2.38
CA ALA A 173 -2.95 1.87 1.87
C ALA A 173 -1.53 1.47 1.46
N GLN A 174 -0.96 0.45 2.11
CA GLN A 174 0.35 -0.13 1.84
C GLN A 174 0.22 -1.62 1.51
N GLU A 175 1.37 -2.31 1.35
CA GLU A 175 1.42 -3.74 1.02
C GLU A 175 0.81 -4.66 2.11
N ALA A 176 0.69 -4.18 3.37
CA ALA A 176 0.03 -4.92 4.46
C ALA A 176 -0.65 -3.91 5.39
N GLY A 177 -1.95 -4.10 5.64
CA GLY A 177 -2.77 -3.19 6.43
C GLY A 177 -2.84 -3.58 7.92
N GLY A 178 -3.10 -2.56 8.78
CA GLY A 178 -3.50 -2.72 10.17
C GLY A 178 -4.98 -3.06 10.33
N ASP A 179 -5.77 -2.63 9.35
CA ASP A 179 -7.20 -2.87 9.32
C ASP A 179 -7.54 -4.32 9.03
N PHE A 180 -8.43 -4.88 9.83
CA PHE A 180 -8.96 -6.20 9.58
C PHE A 180 -10.40 -6.36 10.05
N TYR A 181 -11.07 -7.34 9.50
CA TYR A 181 -12.40 -7.75 9.94
C TYR A 181 -12.46 -9.25 10.15
N ASP A 182 -13.47 -9.69 10.87
CA ASP A 182 -13.84 -11.10 10.93
C ASP A 182 -15.36 -11.26 11.07
N VAL A 183 -15.86 -12.38 10.56
CA VAL A 183 -17.26 -12.79 10.73
C VAL A 183 -17.27 -14.22 11.22
N VAL A 184 -17.90 -14.45 12.38
CA VAL A 184 -17.87 -15.75 13.07
C VAL A 184 -19.28 -16.16 13.44
N GLU A 185 -19.67 -17.40 13.14
CA GLU A 185 -20.86 -18.00 13.70
C GLU A 185 -20.54 -18.59 15.08
N SER A 186 -20.94 -17.91 16.16
CA SER A 186 -20.68 -18.35 17.54
C SER A 186 -21.64 -19.45 18.00
N ALA A 187 -22.83 -19.48 17.43
CA ALA A 187 -23.83 -20.54 17.58
C ALA A 187 -24.82 -20.46 16.41
N GLN A 188 -25.59 -21.50 16.18
CA GLN A 188 -26.56 -21.55 15.08
C GLN A 188 -27.51 -20.33 15.09
N GLY A 189 -27.37 -19.47 14.04
CA GLY A 189 -28.14 -18.23 13.88
C GLY A 189 -27.66 -17.07 14.76
N ILE A 190 -26.48 -17.16 15.37
CA ILE A 190 -25.82 -16.08 16.07
C ILE A 190 -24.49 -15.78 15.38
N HIS A 191 -24.42 -14.63 14.73
CA HIS A 191 -23.24 -14.19 14.00
C HIS A 191 -22.60 -12.98 14.68
N ALA A 192 -21.29 -13.02 14.78
CA ALA A 192 -20.48 -11.89 15.26
C ALA A 192 -19.74 -11.26 14.08
N TYR A 193 -19.79 -9.96 14.00
CA TYR A 193 -19.12 -9.11 13.02
C TYR A 193 -18.13 -8.25 13.77
N PHE A 194 -16.88 -8.32 13.39
CA PHE A 194 -15.79 -7.61 14.06
C PHE A 194 -15.04 -6.78 13.05
N ILE A 195 -14.75 -5.53 13.41
CA ILE A 195 -13.86 -4.65 12.69
C ILE A 195 -12.83 -4.10 13.67
N ALA A 196 -11.61 -3.96 13.24
CA ALA A 196 -10.54 -3.39 14.04
C ALA A 196 -9.50 -2.69 13.18
N ASP A 197 -8.90 -1.67 13.79
CA ASP A 197 -7.76 -0.95 13.29
C ASP A 197 -6.62 -1.00 14.30
N VAL A 198 -5.43 -1.40 13.86
CA VAL A 198 -4.20 -1.44 14.66
C VAL A 198 -3.36 -0.22 14.38
N SER A 199 -3.08 0.57 15.40
CA SER A 199 -2.28 1.79 15.29
C SER A 199 -0.95 1.57 14.55
N GLY A 200 -0.71 2.37 13.49
CA GLY A 200 0.47 2.31 12.62
C GLY A 200 0.24 1.50 11.35
N HIS A 201 1.18 1.62 10.43
CA HIS A 201 1.05 1.12 9.05
C HIS A 201 2.30 0.33 8.60
N ASP A 202 3.00 -0.33 9.51
CA ASP A 202 4.16 -1.18 9.18
C ASP A 202 3.78 -2.68 9.13
N VAL A 203 4.71 -3.50 8.66
CA VAL A 203 4.55 -4.96 8.59
C VAL A 203 4.22 -5.58 9.96
N GLY A 204 4.69 -4.97 11.06
CA GLY A 204 4.38 -5.42 12.41
C GLY A 204 2.90 -5.31 12.75
N THR A 205 2.20 -4.29 12.24
CA THR A 205 0.76 -4.09 12.41
C THR A 205 -0.05 -5.23 11.84
N SER A 206 0.29 -5.73 10.67
CA SER A 206 -0.42 -6.87 10.06
C SER A 206 -0.29 -8.18 10.84
N LEU A 207 0.84 -8.38 11.54
CA LEU A 207 1.02 -9.52 12.45
C LEU A 207 0.15 -9.37 13.69
N VAL A 208 0.06 -8.16 14.25
CA VAL A 208 -0.85 -7.85 15.38
C VAL A 208 -2.30 -8.10 14.97
N ALA A 209 -2.72 -7.60 13.79
CA ALA A 209 -4.06 -7.84 13.25
C ALA A 209 -4.38 -9.34 13.15
N SER A 210 -3.47 -10.13 12.57
CA SER A 210 -3.65 -11.59 12.45
C SER A 210 -3.75 -12.30 13.79
N ALA A 211 -2.96 -11.89 14.78
CA ALA A 211 -3.00 -12.46 16.12
C ALA A 211 -4.27 -12.04 16.87
N ALA A 212 -4.73 -10.78 16.76
CA ALA A 212 -5.98 -10.31 17.33
C ALA A 212 -7.18 -11.06 16.74
N GLN A 213 -7.17 -11.33 15.42
CA GLN A 213 -8.18 -12.16 14.76
C GLN A 213 -8.21 -13.59 15.33
N ALA A 214 -7.05 -14.21 15.54
CA ALA A 214 -6.99 -15.54 16.14
C ALA A 214 -7.53 -15.54 17.60
N LEU A 215 -7.22 -14.51 18.39
CA LEU A 215 -7.74 -14.33 19.73
C LEU A 215 -9.27 -14.14 19.73
N LEU A 216 -9.81 -13.38 18.78
CA LEU A 216 -11.25 -13.22 18.63
C LEU A 216 -11.92 -14.59 18.43
N ARG A 217 -11.47 -15.36 17.44
CA ARG A 217 -12.03 -16.69 17.12
C ARG A 217 -11.94 -17.67 18.28
N GLN A 218 -10.86 -17.60 19.07
CA GLN A 218 -10.67 -18.46 20.25
C GLN A 218 -11.61 -18.09 21.39
N ASN A 219 -11.86 -16.79 21.63
CA ASN A 219 -12.59 -16.30 22.79
C ASN A 219 -14.06 -16.01 22.51
N LEU A 220 -14.47 -15.91 21.24
CA LEU A 220 -15.85 -15.74 20.86
C LEU A 220 -16.61 -17.04 21.06
N SER A 221 -17.33 -17.11 22.17
CA SER A 221 -18.04 -18.32 22.64
C SER A 221 -19.39 -17.94 23.23
N PRO A 222 -20.42 -18.77 23.15
CA PRO A 222 -21.70 -18.54 23.83
C PRO A 222 -21.60 -18.44 25.35
N PHE A 223 -20.46 -18.83 25.94
CA PHE A 223 -20.24 -18.78 27.38
C PHE A 223 -19.80 -17.40 27.88
N TYR A 224 -19.31 -16.52 26.96
CA TYR A 224 -18.87 -15.17 27.29
C TYR A 224 -19.80 -14.15 26.65
N SER A 225 -20.11 -13.10 27.37
CA SER A 225 -20.74 -11.93 26.76
C SER A 225 -19.78 -11.26 25.77
N PRO A 226 -20.27 -10.48 24.79
CA PRO A 226 -19.40 -9.73 23.89
C PRO A 226 -18.40 -8.83 24.61
N SER A 227 -18.77 -8.19 25.72
CA SER A 227 -17.85 -7.37 26.54
C SER A 227 -16.77 -8.21 27.23
N GLU A 228 -17.09 -9.38 27.75
CA GLU A 228 -16.09 -10.31 28.31
C GLU A 228 -15.14 -10.82 27.26
N THR A 229 -15.62 -11.13 26.05
CA THR A 229 -14.78 -11.50 24.91
C THR A 229 -13.76 -10.40 24.62
N MET A 230 -14.17 -9.13 24.56
CA MET A 230 -13.29 -7.98 24.36
C MET A 230 -12.27 -7.83 25.50
N GLN A 231 -12.65 -8.07 26.74
CA GLN A 231 -11.73 -8.04 27.88
C GLN A 231 -10.68 -9.15 27.82
N LEU A 232 -11.06 -10.37 27.43
CA LEU A 232 -10.11 -11.48 27.23
C LEU A 232 -9.08 -11.18 26.16
N ILE A 233 -9.52 -10.61 25.03
CA ILE A 233 -8.63 -10.19 23.94
C ILE A 233 -7.69 -9.09 24.44
N ASN A 234 -8.21 -8.06 25.13
CA ASN A 234 -7.41 -6.98 25.68
C ASN A 234 -6.34 -7.49 26.65
N GLY A 235 -6.70 -8.41 27.54
CA GLY A 235 -5.76 -9.00 28.50
C GLY A 235 -4.56 -9.68 27.83
N ALA A 236 -4.75 -10.30 26.68
CA ALA A 236 -3.67 -10.84 25.87
C ALA A 236 -2.87 -9.73 25.17
N LEU A 237 -3.56 -8.75 24.56
CA LEU A 237 -2.91 -7.66 23.81
C LEU A 237 -1.99 -6.82 24.70
N VAL A 238 -2.38 -6.49 25.92
CA VAL A 238 -1.57 -5.72 26.89
C VAL A 238 -0.23 -6.40 27.20
N GLN A 239 -0.17 -7.74 27.13
CA GLN A 239 1.04 -8.48 27.48
C GLN A 239 2.10 -8.49 26.37
N TRP A 240 1.69 -8.38 25.10
CA TRP A 240 2.62 -8.59 23.98
C TRP A 240 2.60 -7.50 22.91
N LEU A 241 1.69 -6.51 23.01
CA LEU A 241 1.78 -5.34 22.12
C LEU A 241 3.00 -4.49 22.47
N PRO A 242 3.75 -4.02 21.45
CA PRO A 242 4.83 -3.06 21.67
C PRO A 242 4.31 -1.78 22.34
N THR A 243 5.13 -1.15 23.18
CA THR A 243 4.79 0.12 23.82
C THR A 243 4.37 1.19 22.81
N GLY A 244 3.21 1.81 23.05
CA GLY A 244 2.66 2.85 22.17
C GLY A 244 1.78 2.30 21.04
N ARG A 245 1.61 0.98 20.91
CA ARG A 245 0.65 0.36 20.01
C ARG A 245 -0.66 0.09 20.73
N PHE A 246 -1.74 0.24 20.00
CA PHE A 246 -3.10 -0.04 20.47
C PHE A 246 -3.96 -0.55 19.31
N LEU A 247 -5.13 -1.01 19.63
CA LEU A 247 -6.13 -1.46 18.68
C LEU A 247 -7.47 -0.81 19.03
N SER A 248 -8.09 -0.19 18.04
CA SER A 248 -9.49 0.21 18.12
C SER A 248 -10.36 -0.87 17.47
N SER A 249 -11.57 -1.14 18.01
CA SER A 249 -12.43 -2.16 17.43
C SER A 249 -13.90 -2.02 17.82
N THR A 250 -14.76 -2.58 16.94
CA THR A 250 -16.20 -2.76 17.22
C THR A 250 -16.58 -4.22 16.99
N LEU A 251 -17.26 -4.80 17.97
CA LEU A 251 -17.85 -6.13 17.90
C LEU A 251 -19.38 -6.01 17.89
N VAL A 252 -20.02 -6.55 16.85
CA VAL A 252 -21.48 -6.62 16.72
C VAL A 252 -21.91 -8.08 16.72
N VAL A 253 -22.74 -8.47 17.67
CA VAL A 253 -23.27 -9.84 17.76
C VAL A 253 -24.77 -9.81 17.49
N VAL A 254 -25.16 -10.43 16.38
CA VAL A 254 -26.56 -10.52 15.91
C VAL A 254 -27.14 -11.88 16.27
N ASN A 255 -28.18 -11.88 17.09
CA ASN A 255 -28.98 -13.08 17.35
C ASN A 255 -30.25 -13.03 16.49
N ARG A 256 -30.20 -13.68 15.32
CA ARG A 256 -31.31 -13.70 14.36
C ARG A 256 -32.54 -14.44 14.88
N LYS A 257 -32.42 -15.26 15.94
CA LYS A 257 -33.56 -15.98 16.53
C LYS A 257 -34.39 -15.09 17.42
N THR A 258 -33.74 -14.17 18.17
CA THR A 258 -34.39 -13.27 19.10
C THR A 258 -34.63 -11.87 18.58
N GLY A 259 -34.02 -11.52 17.42
CA GLY A 259 -34.03 -10.17 16.88
C GLY A 259 -33.21 -9.17 17.70
N LYS A 260 -32.25 -9.64 18.49
CA LYS A 260 -31.41 -8.78 19.36
C LYS A 260 -30.01 -8.68 18.75
N THR A 261 -29.50 -7.45 18.72
CA THR A 261 -28.15 -7.13 18.29
C THR A 261 -27.40 -6.43 19.41
N THR A 262 -26.32 -7.03 19.89
CA THR A 262 -25.43 -6.46 20.91
C THR A 262 -24.22 -5.86 20.22
N ILE A 263 -23.89 -4.62 20.56
CA ILE A 263 -22.76 -3.87 20.01
C ILE A 263 -21.84 -3.49 21.16
N VAL A 264 -20.54 -3.79 21.01
CA VAL A 264 -19.51 -3.42 21.99
C VAL A 264 -18.41 -2.66 21.25
N ASN A 265 -17.98 -1.54 21.82
CA ASN A 265 -16.97 -0.66 21.21
C ASN A 265 -15.73 -0.55 22.10
N ALA A 266 -14.58 -0.58 21.48
CA ALA A 266 -13.27 -0.38 22.09
C ALA A 266 -12.54 0.78 21.37
N GLY A 267 -13.02 2.01 21.58
CA GLY A 267 -12.40 3.23 21.05
C GLY A 267 -12.46 3.39 19.53
N HIS A 268 -13.30 2.63 18.86
CA HIS A 268 -13.47 2.69 17.40
C HIS A 268 -14.55 3.69 17.00
N LEU A 269 -14.58 4.09 15.74
CA LEU A 269 -15.61 4.95 15.17
C LEU A 269 -17.02 4.37 15.39
N PRO A 270 -18.04 5.22 15.59
CA PRO A 270 -19.41 4.74 15.73
C PRO A 270 -19.88 4.03 14.46
N CYS A 271 -20.42 2.82 14.57
CA CYS A 271 -21.05 2.16 13.44
C CYS A 271 -22.36 2.85 13.05
N LEU A 272 -22.74 2.72 11.77
CA LEU A 272 -24.03 3.18 11.28
C LEU A 272 -25.04 2.03 11.35
N TYR A 273 -26.21 2.32 11.91
CA TYR A 273 -27.39 1.47 11.88
C TYR A 273 -28.44 2.08 10.96
N LEU A 274 -28.87 1.32 9.98
CA LEU A 274 -29.91 1.66 9.00
C LEU A 274 -31.16 0.81 9.32
N PRO A 275 -32.10 1.30 10.12
CA PRO A 275 -33.40 0.66 10.27
C PRO A 275 -34.12 0.60 8.93
N HIS A 276 -34.93 -0.41 8.71
CA HIS A 276 -35.62 -0.62 7.43
C HIS A 276 -36.45 0.59 6.99
N ASP A 277 -37.09 1.29 7.92
CA ASP A 277 -38.09 2.34 7.68
C ASP A 277 -37.70 3.72 8.20
N GLN A 278 -36.51 3.90 8.77
CA GLN A 278 -36.06 5.16 9.37
C GLN A 278 -34.69 5.60 8.83
N PRO A 279 -34.34 6.88 8.87
CA PRO A 279 -33.01 7.34 8.51
C PRO A 279 -31.90 6.63 9.29
N SER A 280 -30.73 6.54 8.69
CA SER A 280 -29.56 5.99 9.35
C SER A 280 -29.17 6.80 10.59
N ARG A 281 -28.63 6.12 11.57
CA ARG A 281 -28.13 6.75 12.81
C ARG A 281 -26.81 6.15 13.26
N ALA A 282 -25.98 6.99 13.85
CA ALA A 282 -24.78 6.55 14.55
C ALA A 282 -25.14 5.78 15.82
N VAL A 283 -24.44 4.70 16.08
CA VAL A 283 -24.51 4.00 17.37
C VAL A 283 -23.28 4.41 18.19
N GLU A 284 -23.45 5.48 18.96
CA GLU A 284 -22.37 6.02 19.79
C GLU A 284 -22.22 5.22 21.07
N ILE A 285 -21.07 4.59 21.24
CA ILE A 285 -20.70 3.80 22.41
C ILE A 285 -19.29 4.19 22.82
N LYS A 286 -19.09 4.60 24.07
CA LYS A 286 -17.77 4.91 24.59
C LYS A 286 -17.08 3.64 25.05
N GLY A 287 -15.79 3.51 24.75
CA GLY A 287 -14.94 2.42 25.19
C GLY A 287 -13.48 2.82 25.16
N ASP A 288 -12.66 2.19 25.97
CA ASP A 288 -11.21 2.40 25.96
C ASP A 288 -10.57 1.67 24.76
N LEU A 289 -9.42 2.14 24.30
CA LEU A 289 -8.62 1.43 23.31
C LEU A 289 -8.04 0.14 23.91
N MET A 290 -7.93 -0.90 23.10
CA MET A 290 -7.35 -2.18 23.50
C MET A 290 -5.83 -2.16 23.46
N GLY A 291 -5.22 -2.92 24.39
CA GLY A 291 -3.76 -3.12 24.40
C GLY A 291 -2.98 -2.05 25.18
N ILE A 292 -3.63 -1.01 25.73
CA ILE A 292 -2.97 0.05 26.50
C ILE A 292 -2.87 -0.32 27.98
N PHE A 293 -4.00 -0.71 28.59
CA PHE A 293 -4.06 -1.06 30.01
C PHE A 293 -5.01 -2.23 30.30
N GLY A 294 -4.69 -3.03 31.34
CA GLY A 294 -5.42 -4.26 31.66
C GLY A 294 -6.85 -4.03 32.17
N GLU A 295 -7.11 -2.87 32.79
CA GLU A 295 -8.40 -2.49 33.34
C GLU A 295 -9.27 -1.68 32.35
N ALA A 296 -9.00 -1.81 31.03
CA ALA A 296 -9.80 -1.14 30.00
C ALA A 296 -11.28 -1.56 30.09
N THR A 297 -12.16 -0.61 29.85
CA THR A 297 -13.62 -0.82 29.86
C THR A 297 -14.21 -0.65 28.48
N PHE A 298 -15.05 -1.60 28.07
CA PHE A 298 -15.66 -1.60 26.73
C PHE A 298 -17.16 -1.41 26.90
N GLY A 299 -17.65 -0.23 26.46
CA GLY A 299 -19.09 0.05 26.53
C GLY A 299 -19.84 -0.84 25.54
N GLY A 300 -21.09 -1.16 25.89
CA GLY A 300 -21.96 -1.95 25.06
C GLY A 300 -23.41 -1.48 25.11
N THR A 301 -24.15 -1.78 24.03
CA THR A 301 -25.60 -1.54 23.95
C THR A 301 -26.29 -2.70 23.25
N GLU A 302 -27.57 -2.92 23.55
CA GLU A 302 -28.41 -3.88 22.83
C GLU A 302 -29.51 -3.13 22.09
N ILE A 303 -29.75 -3.51 20.85
CA ILE A 303 -30.77 -2.93 19.96
C ILE A 303 -31.69 -4.08 19.51
N ASP A 304 -33.00 -3.85 19.56
CA ASP A 304 -33.96 -4.73 18.89
C ASP A 304 -33.89 -4.45 17.36
N THR A 305 -33.66 -5.49 16.61
CA THR A 305 -33.48 -5.44 15.17
C THR A 305 -34.47 -6.32 14.42
N MET A 306 -34.81 -5.94 13.20
CA MET A 306 -35.78 -6.63 12.35
C MET A 306 -35.17 -7.03 10.98
N PRO A 307 -35.69 -8.04 10.31
CA PRO A 307 -35.32 -8.33 8.93
C PRO A 307 -35.46 -7.10 8.02
N GLY A 308 -34.38 -6.81 7.29
CA GLY A 308 -34.31 -5.61 6.43
C GLY A 308 -33.51 -4.45 7.06
N ASP A 309 -33.18 -4.54 8.33
CA ASP A 309 -32.22 -3.61 8.95
C ASP A 309 -30.81 -3.92 8.47
N ARG A 310 -29.97 -2.88 8.39
CA ARG A 310 -28.56 -2.99 7.95
C ARG A 310 -27.62 -2.29 8.91
N PHE A 311 -26.46 -2.85 9.12
CA PHE A 311 -25.33 -2.23 9.82
C PHE A 311 -24.17 -2.00 8.87
N ILE A 312 -23.40 -0.93 9.15
CA ILE A 312 -22.18 -0.61 8.44
C ILE A 312 -21.10 -0.27 9.47
N LEU A 313 -20.03 -1.03 9.45
CA LEU A 313 -18.80 -0.79 10.18
C LEU A 313 -17.74 -0.36 9.16
N PHE A 314 -16.86 0.55 9.55
CA PHE A 314 -15.85 1.10 8.65
C PHE A 314 -14.70 1.70 9.45
N THR A 315 -13.53 1.84 8.79
CA THR A 315 -12.33 2.46 9.34
C THR A 315 -12.20 3.90 8.88
N ASP A 316 -11.33 4.66 9.54
CA ASP A 316 -11.21 6.11 9.35
C ASP A 316 -10.69 6.50 7.97
N GLY A 317 -9.91 5.65 7.29
CA GLY A 317 -9.49 5.88 5.90
C GLY A 317 -10.65 6.11 4.92
N LEU A 318 -11.87 5.62 5.24
CA LEU A 318 -13.07 5.93 4.45
C LEU A 318 -13.54 7.39 4.62
N LEU A 319 -13.22 8.01 5.74
CA LEU A 319 -13.70 9.36 6.11
C LEU A 319 -12.71 10.47 5.80
N GLU A 320 -11.47 10.14 5.46
CA GLU A 320 -10.43 11.12 5.19
C GLU A 320 -10.76 12.02 4.01
N LEU A 321 -10.57 13.32 4.19
CA LEU A 321 -10.80 14.34 3.17
C LEU A 321 -9.48 15.08 2.86
N PRO A 322 -9.24 15.44 1.58
CA PRO A 322 -7.99 16.08 1.16
C PRO A 322 -7.73 17.45 1.83
N ASP A 323 -8.78 18.10 2.29
CA ASP A 323 -8.74 19.45 2.89
C ASP A 323 -8.57 19.46 4.41
N ASN A 324 -8.35 18.30 5.03
CA ASN A 324 -8.28 18.12 6.48
C ASN A 324 -9.49 18.71 7.26
N SER A 325 -10.68 18.71 6.68
CA SER A 325 -11.91 19.25 7.30
C SER A 325 -12.40 18.45 8.52
N GLY A 326 -11.68 17.40 8.90
CA GLY A 326 -11.95 16.54 10.05
C GLY A 326 -12.88 15.37 9.72
N TRP A 327 -12.78 14.31 10.51
CA TRP A 327 -13.54 13.07 10.35
C TRP A 327 -15.07 13.26 10.48
N GLU A 328 -15.52 14.29 11.21
CA GLU A 328 -16.95 14.58 11.42
C GLU A 328 -17.67 14.90 10.10
N GLN A 329 -17.02 15.67 9.21
CA GLN A 329 -17.61 15.97 7.89
C GLN A 329 -17.63 14.71 7.01
N GLY A 330 -16.56 13.91 7.02
CA GLY A 330 -16.51 12.62 6.31
C GLY A 330 -17.62 11.67 6.79
N TYR A 331 -17.86 11.63 8.10
CA TYR A 331 -18.92 10.82 8.69
C TYR A 331 -20.33 11.26 8.24
N GLU A 332 -20.61 12.56 8.23
CA GLU A 332 -21.89 13.08 7.75
C GLU A 332 -22.08 12.80 6.24
N ASN A 333 -21.03 12.94 5.44
CA ASN A 333 -21.05 12.57 4.01
C ASN A 333 -21.37 11.08 3.84
N LEU A 334 -20.75 10.22 4.63
CA LEU A 334 -21.03 8.78 4.63
C LEU A 334 -22.49 8.51 5.01
N ARG A 335 -23.02 9.16 6.04
CA ARG A 335 -24.40 9.00 6.48
C ARG A 335 -25.39 9.34 5.37
N GLN A 336 -25.19 10.49 4.68
CA GLN A 336 -26.02 10.89 3.54
C GLN A 336 -25.88 9.91 2.35
N CYS A 337 -24.66 9.44 2.09
CA CYS A 337 -24.39 8.45 1.06
C CYS A 337 -25.19 7.17 1.30
N VAL A 338 -25.08 6.58 2.50
CA VAL A 338 -25.74 5.30 2.82
C VAL A 338 -27.27 5.44 2.82
N ASP A 339 -27.81 6.56 3.29
CA ASP A 339 -29.25 6.82 3.23
C ASP A 339 -29.76 6.89 1.78
N SER A 340 -28.98 7.47 0.87
CA SER A 340 -29.33 7.54 -0.55
C SER A 340 -29.26 6.19 -1.27
N LEU A 341 -28.46 5.26 -0.75
CA LEU A 341 -28.24 3.92 -1.30
C LEU A 341 -29.04 2.83 -0.58
N ARG A 342 -29.91 3.21 0.35
CA ARG A 342 -30.68 2.27 1.22
C ARG A 342 -31.36 1.12 0.47
N ALA A 343 -31.96 1.43 -0.70
CA ALA A 343 -32.69 0.46 -1.51
C ALA A 343 -31.78 -0.52 -2.30
N GLU A 344 -30.47 -0.25 -2.30
CA GLU A 344 -29.54 -1.09 -3.03
C GLU A 344 -29.39 -2.48 -2.35
N PRO A 345 -29.34 -3.57 -3.12
CA PRO A 345 -28.96 -4.88 -2.61
C PRO A 345 -27.59 -4.82 -1.94
N LEU A 346 -27.42 -5.63 -0.89
CA LEU A 346 -26.16 -5.65 -0.13
C LEU A 346 -24.94 -5.91 -1.01
N ASP A 347 -25.06 -6.76 -2.03
CA ASP A 347 -23.98 -7.15 -2.94
C ASP A 347 -23.41 -5.95 -3.74
N SER A 348 -24.25 -4.98 -4.11
CA SER A 348 -23.82 -3.76 -4.82
C SER A 348 -23.63 -2.57 -3.90
N PHE A 349 -24.20 -2.61 -2.71
CA PHE A 349 -24.24 -1.48 -1.78
C PHE A 349 -22.84 -1.03 -1.35
N VAL A 350 -22.01 -1.97 -0.86
CA VAL A 350 -20.68 -1.66 -0.33
C VAL A 350 -19.77 -1.07 -1.42
N ALA A 351 -19.81 -1.63 -2.63
CA ALA A 351 -19.04 -1.11 -3.76
C ALA A 351 -19.46 0.33 -4.14
N ARG A 352 -20.78 0.61 -4.12
CA ARG A 352 -21.30 1.94 -4.41
C ARG A 352 -21.03 2.97 -3.30
N VAL A 353 -21.05 2.53 -2.04
CA VAL A 353 -20.61 3.40 -0.92
C VAL A 353 -19.16 3.79 -1.12
N HIS A 354 -18.28 2.83 -1.38
CA HIS A 354 -16.88 3.13 -1.66
C HIS A 354 -16.73 4.07 -2.86
N GLU A 355 -17.34 3.77 -4.00
CA GLU A 355 -17.26 4.59 -5.22
C GLU A 355 -17.66 6.06 -4.98
N ARG A 356 -18.67 6.31 -4.15
CA ARG A 356 -19.14 7.68 -3.83
C ARG A 356 -18.28 8.39 -2.80
N MET A 357 -17.66 7.65 -1.90
CA MET A 357 -16.78 8.21 -0.87
C MET A 357 -15.34 8.35 -1.35
N ASP A 358 -14.93 7.61 -2.39
CA ASP A 358 -13.56 7.67 -2.95
C ASP A 358 -13.30 9.06 -3.56
N ASN A 359 -12.44 9.82 -2.91
CA ASN A 359 -12.00 11.15 -3.32
C ASN A 359 -10.58 11.13 -3.93
N GLY A 360 -9.99 9.95 -4.15
CA GLY A 360 -8.62 9.74 -4.67
C GLY A 360 -7.50 9.98 -3.64
N PHE A 361 -7.84 10.41 -2.41
CA PHE A 361 -6.88 10.55 -1.32
C PHE A 361 -6.81 9.26 -0.52
N ARG A 362 -5.60 8.75 -0.26
CA ARG A 362 -5.37 7.46 0.40
C ARG A 362 -4.19 7.58 1.34
N ALA A 363 -4.42 8.07 2.54
CA ALA A 363 -3.39 8.14 3.58
C ALA A 363 -3.40 6.91 4.48
N ASP A 364 -4.59 6.27 4.67
CA ASP A 364 -4.75 5.11 5.54
C ASP A 364 -5.54 3.97 4.87
N ASP A 365 -5.56 2.80 5.53
CA ASP A 365 -6.29 1.62 5.12
C ASP A 365 -7.80 1.92 5.06
N THR A 366 -8.50 1.36 4.08
CA THR A 366 -9.95 1.54 3.94
C THR A 366 -10.66 0.20 4.04
N LEU A 367 -11.51 0.06 5.03
CA LEU A 367 -12.31 -1.12 5.26
C LEU A 367 -13.79 -0.75 5.47
N ILE A 368 -14.69 -1.42 4.76
CA ILE A 368 -16.14 -1.31 4.93
C ILE A 368 -16.69 -2.72 5.10
N LEU A 369 -17.39 -2.96 6.21
CA LEU A 369 -18.11 -4.21 6.47
C LEU A 369 -19.59 -3.87 6.66
N ALA A 370 -20.46 -4.29 5.74
CA ALA A 370 -21.90 -4.13 5.86
C ALA A 370 -22.60 -5.49 5.94
N PHE A 371 -23.67 -5.56 6.72
CA PHE A 371 -24.46 -6.79 6.85
C PHE A 371 -25.93 -6.50 7.10
N ASP A 372 -26.79 -7.40 6.58
CA ASP A 372 -28.24 -7.35 6.76
C ASP A 372 -28.70 -8.31 7.87
N ILE A 373 -29.75 -7.88 8.57
CA ILE A 373 -30.39 -8.69 9.63
C ILE A 373 -31.30 -9.80 9.03
#